data_f64943280b4855d3efe44ff9902469b2
#
_entry.id   f64943280b4855d3efe44ff9902469b2
#
_cell.length_a   1.000
_cell.length_b   1.000
_cell.length_c   1.000
_cell.angle_alpha   90.00
_cell.angle_beta   90.00
_cell.angle_gamma   90.00
#
_symmetry.space_group_name_H-M   'P 1'
#
loop_
_entity.id
_entity.type
_entity.pdbx_description
1 polymer ?
#
loop_
_entity_poly.entity_id
_entity_poly.type
_entity_poly.pdbx_seq_one_letter_code
_entity_poly.pdbx_strand_id
1 'polypeptide(L)'
;MGVTIQKTGNREVQPGQMMSYDFSGIANTSNVALNKFFWHDRIPTDAARAISITTGTYNQRLYYKVTFKTNLNDYRTLASNLLTSNNYSLSLNANTLGLSQGEFVTDVRFEFGTVASGFASVMKPTMRVQVLGTVANGYQIINRADVGGQYLNEWQTAKATWATVVRRFHNPQLPKTGY
;
A
#
# COMPACT_ATOMS: atom_id res chain seq x y z
N MET A 1 -5.81 12.79 -19.14
CA MET A 1 -7.03 13.09 -18.37
C MET A 1 -7.30 11.96 -17.42
N GLY A 2 -7.75 12.22 -16.23
CA GLY A 2 -8.14 11.22 -15.28
C GLY A 2 -7.29 11.23 -14.03
N VAL A 3 -6.73 10.09 -13.69
CA VAL A 3 -6.01 9.89 -12.43
C VAL A 3 -4.72 9.13 -12.69
N THR A 4 -3.76 9.27 -11.76
CA THR A 4 -2.49 8.55 -11.84
C THR A 4 -2.11 7.95 -10.50
N ILE A 5 -1.33 6.89 -10.55
CA ILE A 5 -0.63 6.31 -9.42
C ILE A 5 0.59 5.56 -9.94
N GLN A 6 1.68 5.62 -9.20
CA GLN A 6 2.89 4.85 -9.47
C GLN A 6 3.30 4.12 -8.22
N LYS A 7 4.00 3.01 -8.40
CA LYS A 7 4.42 2.16 -7.30
C LYS A 7 5.82 1.63 -7.56
N THR A 8 6.65 1.69 -6.52
CA THR A 8 7.98 1.12 -6.55
C THR A 8 8.23 0.33 -5.28
N GLY A 9 9.24 -0.53 -5.30
CA GLY A 9 9.58 -1.35 -4.14
C GLY A 9 10.91 -2.03 -4.31
N ASN A 10 11.14 -3.05 -3.51
CA ASN A 10 12.33 -3.87 -3.61
C ASN A 10 12.25 -4.76 -4.85
N ARG A 11 13.37 -4.94 -5.54
CA ARG A 11 13.44 -5.87 -6.66
C ARG A 11 13.58 -7.31 -6.18
N GLU A 12 14.32 -7.50 -5.09
CA GLU A 12 14.56 -8.81 -4.48
C GLU A 12 14.40 -8.71 -2.98
N VAL A 13 14.02 -9.83 -2.37
CA VAL A 13 13.87 -9.94 -0.93
C VAL A 13 14.11 -11.38 -0.51
N GLN A 14 14.64 -11.58 0.70
CA GLN A 14 14.74 -12.90 1.30
C GLN A 14 13.46 -13.26 2.04
N PRO A 15 13.13 -14.56 2.14
CA PRO A 15 12.04 -14.99 3.01
C PRO A 15 12.26 -14.51 4.44
N GLY A 16 11.19 -14.04 5.07
CA GLY A 16 11.24 -13.54 6.44
C GLY A 16 11.68 -12.09 6.58
N GLN A 17 12.19 -11.47 5.53
CA GLN A 17 12.67 -10.10 5.58
C GLN A 17 11.54 -9.09 5.42
N MET A 18 11.83 -7.88 5.90
CA MET A 18 10.97 -6.72 5.67
C MET A 18 11.29 -6.12 4.31
N MET A 19 10.26 -5.60 3.66
CA MET A 19 10.44 -4.77 2.46
C MET A 19 9.42 -3.64 2.46
N SER A 20 9.64 -2.65 1.60
CA SER A 20 8.81 -1.47 1.52
C SER A 20 8.31 -1.23 0.10
N TYR A 21 7.13 -0.62 0.02
CA TYR A 21 6.56 -0.10 -1.22
C TYR A 21 6.37 1.40 -1.08
N ASP A 22 6.77 2.15 -2.08
CA ASP A 22 6.50 3.58 -2.18
C ASP A 22 5.40 3.82 -3.20
N PHE A 23 4.46 4.69 -2.85
CA PHE A 23 3.40 5.12 -3.76
C PHE A 23 3.66 6.56 -4.15
N SER A 24 3.65 6.85 -5.43
CA SER A 24 3.94 8.19 -5.93
C SER A 24 2.99 8.55 -7.05
N GLY A 25 3.00 9.82 -7.42
CA GLY A 25 2.17 10.30 -8.52
C GLY A 25 0.68 10.05 -8.31
N ILE A 26 0.21 9.97 -7.06
CA ILE A 26 -1.21 9.85 -6.78
C ILE A 26 -1.83 11.21 -7.06
N ALA A 27 -2.68 11.29 -8.09
CA ALA A 27 -3.15 12.59 -8.54
C ALA A 27 -4.47 12.53 -9.29
N ASN A 28 -5.20 13.63 -9.21
CA ASN A 28 -6.27 13.98 -10.12
C ASN A 28 -5.65 14.85 -11.23
N THR A 29 -5.38 14.26 -12.37
CA THR A 29 -4.79 14.94 -13.53
C THR A 29 -5.84 15.47 -14.50
N SER A 30 -7.11 15.32 -14.17
CA SER A 30 -8.20 15.88 -14.97
C SER A 30 -8.33 17.38 -14.72
N ASN A 31 -9.08 18.05 -15.59
CA ASN A 31 -9.36 19.49 -15.43
C ASN A 31 -10.65 19.77 -14.65
N VAL A 32 -11.17 18.76 -13.97
CA VAL A 32 -12.38 18.87 -13.13
C VAL A 32 -12.14 18.27 -11.76
N ALA A 33 -12.94 18.67 -10.79
CA ALA A 33 -12.96 18.01 -9.49
C ALA A 33 -13.49 16.59 -9.63
N LEU A 34 -12.97 15.67 -8.81
CA LEU A 34 -13.44 14.28 -8.78
C LEU A 34 -14.02 13.99 -7.40
N ASN A 35 -15.17 13.35 -7.39
CA ASN A 35 -15.84 12.89 -6.17
C ASN A 35 -15.36 11.49 -5.81
N LYS A 36 -15.51 11.13 -4.54
CA LYS A 36 -15.15 9.78 -4.05
C LYS A 36 -13.73 9.38 -4.45
N PHE A 37 -12.81 10.32 -4.42
CA PHE A 37 -11.42 10.06 -4.76
C PHE A 37 -10.79 9.14 -3.73
N PHE A 38 -10.11 8.12 -4.21
CA PHE A 38 -9.43 7.15 -3.35
C PHE A 38 -8.15 6.65 -3.99
N TRP A 39 -7.24 6.14 -3.19
CA TRP A 39 -6.24 5.19 -3.66
C TRP A 39 -6.22 3.99 -2.72
N HIS A 40 -5.83 2.86 -3.25
CA HIS A 40 -6.00 1.57 -2.62
C HIS A 40 -4.79 0.69 -2.92
N ASP A 41 -4.34 -0.05 -1.93
CA ASP A 41 -3.32 -1.08 -2.10
C ASP A 41 -3.87 -2.43 -1.67
N ARG A 42 -3.69 -3.42 -2.53
CA ARG A 42 -3.99 -4.80 -2.22
C ARG A 42 -2.71 -5.48 -1.80
N ILE A 43 -2.60 -5.82 -0.53
CA ILE A 43 -1.41 -6.44 0.04
C ILE A 43 -1.24 -7.84 -0.55
N PRO A 44 -0.03 -8.22 -0.97
CA PRO A 44 0.23 -9.55 -1.54
C PRO A 44 0.28 -10.61 -0.43
N THR A 45 -0.88 -10.97 0.11
CA THR A 45 -0.99 -11.81 1.30
C THR A 45 -0.66 -13.28 1.05
N ASP A 46 -0.52 -13.68 -0.21
CA ASP A 46 0.04 -14.97 -0.57
C ASP A 46 1.51 -15.10 -0.13
N ALA A 47 2.21 -13.99 0.08
CA ALA A 47 3.64 -14.00 0.36
C ALA A 47 4.07 -13.06 1.49
N ALA A 48 3.20 -12.19 2.00
CA ALA A 48 3.60 -11.16 2.96
C ALA A 48 2.47 -10.76 3.90
N ARG A 49 2.86 -10.09 4.99
CA ARG A 49 1.92 -9.47 5.94
C ARG A 49 2.24 -8.00 6.09
N ALA A 50 1.23 -7.17 6.13
CA ALA A 50 1.39 -5.74 6.32
C ALA A 50 1.85 -5.43 7.75
N ILE A 51 2.74 -4.46 7.89
CA ILE A 51 3.27 -4.03 9.17
C ILE A 51 2.82 -2.61 9.50
N SER A 52 3.04 -1.68 8.57
CA SER A 52 2.71 -0.27 8.80
C SER A 52 2.60 0.47 7.47
N ILE A 53 1.98 1.64 7.52
CA ILE A 53 1.93 2.55 6.39
C ILE A 53 2.12 3.98 6.89
N THR A 54 2.92 4.76 6.17
CA THR A 54 2.96 6.22 6.33
C THR A 54 2.07 6.83 5.28
N THR A 55 1.29 7.83 5.68
CA THR A 55 0.20 8.35 4.83
C THR A 55 0.67 9.29 3.74
N GLY A 56 1.89 9.83 3.88
CA GLY A 56 2.37 10.85 2.97
C GLY A 56 1.64 12.17 3.16
N THR A 57 1.92 13.13 2.28
CA THR A 57 1.27 14.43 2.27
C THR A 57 0.75 14.74 0.87
N TYR A 58 -0.21 15.67 0.79
CA TYR A 58 -0.89 16.01 -0.45
C TYR A 58 -0.99 17.54 -0.57
N ASN A 59 -1.10 18.03 -1.79
CA ASN A 59 -0.96 19.46 -2.07
C ASN A 59 -2.23 20.30 -1.84
N GLN A 60 -3.36 19.66 -1.53
CA GLN A 60 -4.59 20.36 -1.17
C GLN A 60 -4.97 20.04 0.25
N ARG A 61 -5.37 21.04 1.01
CA ARG A 61 -5.72 20.88 2.41
C ARG A 61 -7.13 20.34 2.51
N LEU A 62 -7.25 19.10 2.99
CA LEU A 62 -8.55 18.48 3.30
C LEU A 62 -8.34 17.37 4.33
N TYR A 63 -9.44 16.91 4.89
CA TYR A 63 -9.45 15.78 5.82
C TYR A 63 -9.89 14.53 5.09
N TYR A 64 -9.30 13.40 5.49
CA TYR A 64 -9.57 12.12 4.86
C TYR A 64 -9.54 11.01 5.89
N LYS A 65 -9.91 9.82 5.48
CA LYS A 65 -9.84 8.63 6.31
C LYS A 65 -9.10 7.51 5.59
N VAL A 66 -8.57 6.60 6.38
CA VAL A 66 -7.97 5.36 5.92
C VAL A 66 -8.82 4.22 6.45
N THR A 67 -9.20 3.31 5.57
CA THR A 67 -9.93 2.09 5.91
C THR A 67 -9.09 0.89 5.55
N PHE A 68 -9.38 -0.25 6.17
CA PHE A 68 -8.69 -1.49 5.89
C PHE A 68 -9.67 -2.66 5.86
N LYS A 69 -9.33 -3.66 5.10
CA LYS A 69 -10.07 -4.90 4.99
C LYS A 69 -9.15 -6.04 5.42
N THR A 70 -9.73 -7.11 5.93
CA THR A 70 -9.01 -8.32 6.30
C THR A 70 -9.56 -9.51 5.53
N ASN A 71 -8.88 -10.64 5.66
CA ASN A 71 -9.35 -11.89 5.06
C ASN A 71 -10.67 -12.39 5.66
N LEU A 72 -11.07 -11.88 6.84
CA LEU A 72 -12.28 -12.32 7.53
C LEU A 72 -13.37 -11.25 7.60
N ASN A 73 -13.02 -9.98 7.44
CA ASN A 73 -13.98 -8.88 7.63
C ASN A 73 -13.83 -7.82 6.55
N ASP A 74 -14.97 -7.21 6.21
CA ASP A 74 -15.03 -6.11 5.25
C ASP A 74 -14.40 -4.84 5.81
N TYR A 75 -14.35 -3.78 5.01
CA TYR A 75 -13.70 -2.52 5.35
C TYR A 75 -14.23 -1.93 6.65
N ARG A 76 -13.31 -1.43 7.45
CA ARG A 76 -13.56 -0.66 8.66
C ARG A 76 -12.52 0.44 8.79
N THR A 77 -12.82 1.44 9.57
CA THR A 77 -11.94 2.60 9.71
C THR A 77 -10.69 2.24 10.49
N LEU A 78 -9.53 2.57 9.92
CA LEU A 78 -8.25 2.51 10.61
C LEU A 78 -7.98 3.83 11.33
N ALA A 79 -8.17 4.95 10.64
CA ALA A 79 -7.99 6.28 11.17
C ALA A 79 -8.87 7.26 10.38
N SER A 80 -9.39 8.27 11.05
CA SER A 80 -10.25 9.28 10.43
C SER A 80 -9.79 10.68 10.81
N ASN A 81 -10.34 11.68 10.14
CA ASN A 81 -9.97 13.09 10.34
C ASN A 81 -8.48 13.34 10.21
N LEU A 82 -7.85 12.66 9.27
CA LEU A 82 -6.46 12.86 8.94
C LEU A 82 -6.32 14.08 8.05
N LEU A 83 -5.32 14.90 8.33
CA LEU A 83 -5.09 16.11 7.55
C LEU A 83 -4.03 15.84 6.48
N THR A 84 -4.29 16.23 5.25
CA THR A 84 -3.42 15.98 4.12
C THR A 84 -2.02 16.60 4.24
N SER A 85 -1.86 17.64 5.05
CA SER A 85 -0.55 18.25 5.28
C SER A 85 0.34 17.47 6.25
N ASN A 86 -0.20 16.46 6.94
CA ASN A 86 0.54 15.70 7.95
C ASN A 86 0.82 14.29 7.43
N ASN A 87 2.04 13.82 7.70
CA ASN A 87 2.45 12.45 7.40
C ASN A 87 2.30 11.60 8.65
N TYR A 88 1.28 10.77 8.68
CA TYR A 88 1.00 9.90 9.83
C TYR A 88 1.63 8.53 9.62
N SER A 89 1.99 7.89 10.73
CA SER A 89 2.41 6.49 10.73
C SER A 89 1.32 5.65 11.37
N LEU A 90 0.77 4.70 10.60
CA LEU A 90 -0.34 3.86 11.03
C LEU A 90 0.12 2.39 11.06
N SER A 91 -0.19 1.70 12.15
CA SER A 91 0.11 0.27 12.25
C SER A 91 -0.92 -0.53 11.45
N LEU A 92 -0.44 -1.53 10.72
CA LEU A 92 -1.27 -2.52 10.04
C LEU A 92 -1.02 -3.92 10.61
N ASN A 93 -0.27 -4.00 11.70
CA ASN A 93 0.06 -5.27 12.33
C ASN A 93 -1.18 -5.85 13.03
N ALA A 94 -1.41 -7.13 12.83
CA ALA A 94 -2.58 -7.82 13.36
C ALA A 94 -2.67 -7.70 14.88
N ASN A 95 -1.55 -7.79 15.58
CA ASN A 95 -1.55 -7.69 17.04
C ASN A 95 -1.97 -6.31 17.52
N THR A 96 -1.42 -5.26 16.91
CA THR A 96 -1.76 -3.87 17.25
C THR A 96 -3.23 -3.57 16.97
N LEU A 97 -3.76 -4.12 15.90
CA LEU A 97 -5.15 -3.91 15.50
C LEU A 97 -6.13 -4.80 16.25
N GLY A 98 -5.64 -5.72 17.09
CA GLY A 98 -6.49 -6.63 17.84
C GLY A 98 -7.25 -7.61 16.95
N LEU A 99 -6.67 -8.04 15.86
CA LEU A 99 -7.30 -8.97 14.93
C LEU A 99 -7.34 -10.37 15.52
N SER A 100 -8.28 -11.18 15.05
CA SER A 100 -8.43 -12.57 15.44
C SER A 100 -7.22 -13.40 15.02
N GLN A 101 -7.06 -14.56 15.60
CA GLN A 101 -6.04 -15.51 15.15
C GLN A 101 -6.31 -15.88 13.69
N GLY A 102 -5.27 -15.79 12.85
CA GLY A 102 -5.38 -16.07 11.44
C GLY A 102 -6.01 -14.96 10.61
N GLU A 103 -6.38 -13.86 11.23
CA GLU A 103 -6.86 -12.68 10.54
C GLU A 103 -5.71 -11.72 10.25
N PHE A 104 -5.66 -11.18 9.04
CA PHE A 104 -4.64 -10.24 8.62
C PHE A 104 -5.19 -9.24 7.61
N VAL A 105 -4.55 -8.09 7.52
CA VAL A 105 -4.95 -7.03 6.60
C VAL A 105 -4.69 -7.46 5.16
N THR A 106 -5.69 -7.32 4.31
CA THR A 106 -5.59 -7.63 2.88
C THR A 106 -5.59 -6.39 2.01
N ASP A 107 -6.24 -5.32 2.45
CA ASP A 107 -6.43 -4.10 1.66
C ASP A 107 -6.36 -2.88 2.57
N VAL A 108 -5.81 -1.80 2.03
CA VAL A 108 -5.82 -0.48 2.67
C VAL A 108 -6.34 0.51 1.64
N ARG A 109 -7.27 1.38 2.07
CA ARG A 109 -7.86 2.36 1.17
C ARG A 109 -7.86 3.73 1.81
N PHE A 110 -7.37 4.72 1.08
CA PHE A 110 -7.37 6.14 1.46
C PHE A 110 -8.55 6.80 0.77
N GLU A 111 -9.47 7.36 1.53
CA GLU A 111 -10.73 7.91 1.03
C GLU A 111 -10.76 9.41 1.30
N PHE A 112 -10.69 10.20 0.24
CA PHE A 112 -10.54 11.67 0.33
C PHE A 112 -11.84 12.43 0.10
N GLY A 113 -12.87 11.78 -0.43
CA GLY A 113 -14.07 12.50 -0.87
C GLY A 113 -13.81 13.29 -2.15
N THR A 114 -14.19 14.55 -2.16
CA THR A 114 -13.99 15.40 -3.35
C THR A 114 -12.62 16.04 -3.33
N VAL A 115 -11.89 15.89 -4.43
CA VAL A 115 -10.60 16.56 -4.64
C VAL A 115 -10.68 17.45 -5.87
N ALA A 116 -10.02 18.59 -5.83
CA ALA A 116 -10.00 19.51 -6.94
C ALA A 116 -9.06 19.01 -8.05
N SER A 117 -9.23 19.58 -9.24
CA SER A 117 -8.26 19.41 -10.32
C SER A 117 -6.85 19.76 -9.81
N GLY A 118 -5.88 18.92 -10.16
CA GLY A 118 -4.50 19.13 -9.72
C GLY A 118 -4.17 18.60 -8.32
N PHE A 119 -5.11 17.96 -7.63
CA PHE A 119 -4.80 17.26 -6.39
C PHE A 119 -3.71 16.24 -6.64
N ALA A 120 -2.67 16.24 -5.80
CA ALA A 120 -1.53 15.34 -5.99
C ALA A 120 -0.80 15.08 -4.68
N SER A 121 -0.22 13.89 -4.60
CA SER A 121 0.70 13.56 -3.50
C SER A 121 1.97 14.39 -3.60
N VAL A 122 2.52 14.76 -2.45
CA VAL A 122 3.80 15.47 -2.31
C VAL A 122 4.83 14.55 -1.68
N MET A 123 4.65 14.21 -0.41
CA MET A 123 5.46 13.17 0.23
C MET A 123 4.82 11.81 -0.05
N LYS A 124 5.64 10.85 -0.45
CA LYS A 124 5.16 9.52 -0.83
C LYS A 124 4.65 8.76 0.37
N PRO A 125 3.45 8.16 0.30
CA PRO A 125 3.09 7.11 1.24
C PRO A 125 4.03 5.91 1.08
N THR A 126 4.37 5.28 2.21
CA THR A 126 5.24 4.10 2.22
C THR A 126 4.61 3.00 3.06
N MET A 127 4.51 1.81 2.50
CA MET A 127 4.01 0.63 3.21
C MET A 127 5.15 -0.32 3.49
N ARG A 128 5.22 -0.80 4.73
CA ARG A 128 6.17 -1.86 5.11
C ARG A 128 5.41 -3.16 5.27
N VAL A 129 5.98 -4.21 4.72
CA VAL A 129 5.46 -5.57 4.83
C VAL A 129 6.58 -6.51 5.24
N GLN A 130 6.22 -7.64 5.85
CA GLN A 130 7.16 -8.71 6.14
C GLN A 130 6.84 -9.90 5.26
N VAL A 131 7.83 -10.36 4.53
CA VAL A 131 7.72 -11.53 3.68
C VAL A 131 7.64 -12.78 4.54
N LEU A 132 6.74 -13.69 4.21
CA LEU A 132 6.60 -14.96 4.92
C LEU A 132 7.87 -15.80 4.75
N GLY A 133 8.28 -16.46 5.85
CA GLY A 133 9.48 -17.30 5.83
C GLY A 133 9.36 -18.54 4.96
N THR A 134 8.14 -18.92 4.59
CA THR A 134 7.85 -20.14 3.82
C THR A 134 7.83 -19.92 2.31
N VAL A 135 7.99 -18.69 1.83
CA VAL A 135 7.92 -18.39 0.40
C VAL A 135 9.10 -19.01 -0.32
N ALA A 136 8.84 -19.64 -1.45
CA ALA A 136 9.85 -20.36 -2.20
C ALA A 136 10.81 -19.43 -2.91
N ASN A 137 12.06 -19.88 -3.07
CA ASN A 137 13.04 -19.19 -3.90
C ASN A 137 12.52 -19.05 -5.33
N GLY A 138 12.65 -17.86 -5.89
CA GLY A 138 12.17 -17.57 -7.25
C GLY A 138 10.71 -17.14 -7.32
N TYR A 139 9.97 -17.22 -6.21
CA TYR A 139 8.57 -16.77 -6.19
C TYR A 139 8.49 -15.29 -6.52
N GLN A 140 7.55 -14.91 -7.36
CA GLN A 140 7.35 -13.52 -7.73
C GLN A 140 6.19 -12.94 -6.95
N ILE A 141 6.48 -11.98 -6.08
CA ILE A 141 5.48 -11.29 -5.27
C ILE A 141 4.97 -10.11 -6.08
N ILE A 142 3.69 -10.10 -6.40
CA ILE A 142 3.08 -9.02 -7.19
C ILE A 142 2.15 -8.22 -6.28
N ASN A 143 2.46 -6.94 -6.13
CA ASN A 143 1.61 -6.01 -5.39
C ASN A 143 0.88 -5.13 -6.39
N ARG A 144 -0.43 -4.92 -6.15
CA ARG A 144 -1.31 -4.15 -7.01
C ARG A 144 -1.93 -3.00 -6.24
N ALA A 145 -1.92 -1.82 -6.85
CA ALA A 145 -2.58 -0.64 -6.32
C ALA A 145 -3.44 -0.02 -7.40
N ASP A 146 -4.41 0.78 -6.98
CA ASP A 146 -5.23 1.54 -7.90
C ASP A 146 -5.65 2.86 -7.28
N VAL A 147 -6.11 3.76 -8.13
CA VAL A 147 -6.60 5.08 -7.79
C VAL A 147 -7.85 5.33 -8.60
N GLY A 148 -8.79 6.09 -8.04
CA GLY A 148 -9.98 6.43 -8.76
C GLY A 148 -10.72 7.63 -8.20
N GLY A 149 -11.63 8.14 -9.01
CA GLY A 149 -12.55 9.19 -8.66
C GLY A 149 -13.68 9.26 -9.66
N GLN A 150 -14.76 9.92 -9.28
CA GLN A 150 -15.95 10.03 -10.12
C GLN A 150 -16.14 11.45 -10.64
N TYR A 151 -16.50 11.56 -11.90
CA TYR A 151 -17.06 12.77 -12.49
C TYR A 151 -18.36 12.40 -13.19
N LEU A 152 -19.48 13.05 -12.80
CA LEU A 152 -20.81 12.79 -13.38
C LEU A 152 -21.15 11.30 -13.38
N ASN A 153 -20.90 10.63 -12.26
CA ASN A 153 -21.14 9.19 -12.04
C ASN A 153 -20.26 8.24 -12.88
N GLU A 154 -19.28 8.76 -13.59
CA GLU A 154 -18.33 7.92 -14.29
C GLU A 154 -17.02 7.84 -13.52
N TRP A 155 -16.52 6.61 -13.36
CA TRP A 155 -15.24 6.36 -12.70
C TRP A 155 -14.08 6.64 -13.66
N GLN A 156 -13.10 7.39 -13.17
CA GLN A 156 -11.77 7.47 -13.72
C GLN A 156 -10.88 6.61 -12.83
N THR A 157 -10.16 5.66 -13.40
CA THR A 157 -9.31 4.75 -12.62
C THR A 157 -7.97 4.53 -13.29
N ALA A 158 -6.96 4.22 -12.49
CA ALA A 158 -5.64 3.82 -12.96
C ALA A 158 -5.06 2.80 -11.99
N LYS A 159 -4.12 1.99 -12.47
CA LYS A 159 -3.52 0.90 -11.70
C LYS A 159 -2.01 1.00 -11.76
N ALA A 160 -1.36 0.47 -10.71
CA ALA A 160 0.08 0.31 -10.65
C ALA A 160 0.40 -1.04 -10.04
N THR A 161 1.47 -1.66 -10.51
CA THR A 161 1.94 -2.94 -9.99
C THR A 161 3.44 -2.87 -9.75
N TRP A 162 3.90 -3.73 -8.85
CA TRP A 162 5.33 -3.93 -8.62
C TRP A 162 5.57 -5.41 -8.32
N ALA A 163 6.61 -5.95 -8.94
CA ALA A 163 7.00 -7.34 -8.74
C ALA A 163 8.35 -7.41 -8.01
N THR A 164 8.39 -8.23 -6.98
CA THR A 164 9.60 -8.53 -6.20
C THR A 164 9.87 -10.01 -6.30
N VAL A 165 11.11 -10.39 -6.57
CA VAL A 165 11.50 -11.81 -6.63
C VAL A 165 12.07 -12.23 -5.29
N VAL A 166 11.61 -13.36 -4.78
CA VAL A 166 12.15 -13.95 -3.56
C VAL A 166 13.44 -14.70 -3.91
N ARG A 167 14.50 -14.36 -3.19
CA ARG A 167 15.80 -15.01 -3.33
C ARG A 167 16.25 -15.52 -1.98
N ARG A 168 16.46 -16.81 -1.87
CA ARG A 168 17.14 -17.36 -0.70
C ARG A 168 18.62 -17.23 -0.93
N PHE A 169 19.26 -16.39 -0.16
CA PHE A 169 20.70 -16.26 -0.27
C PHE A 169 21.37 -17.51 0.23
N HIS A 170 22.26 -18.00 -0.59
CA HIS A 170 23.22 -18.98 -0.16
C HIS A 170 24.42 -18.20 0.40
N ASN A 171 24.68 -18.35 1.69
CA ASN A 171 25.79 -17.66 2.30
C ASN A 171 27.08 -18.45 2.08
N PRO A 172 27.93 -18.02 1.14
CA PRO A 172 29.14 -18.75 0.83
C PRO A 172 30.19 -18.69 1.94
N GLN A 173 29.99 -17.82 2.93
CA GLN A 173 30.92 -17.68 4.05
C GLN A 173 30.60 -18.61 5.20
N LEU A 174 29.47 -19.25 5.15
CA LEU A 174 29.21 -20.27 6.15
C LEU A 174 30.24 -21.36 6.03
N PRO A 175 30.82 -21.76 7.14
CA PRO A 175 31.81 -22.81 7.11
C PRO A 175 31.28 -24.03 6.42
N LYS A 176 32.06 -24.56 5.54
CA LYS A 176 31.84 -25.91 5.05
C LYS A 176 32.23 -26.85 6.14
N THR A 177 31.34 -27.75 6.44
CA THR A 177 31.73 -28.82 7.36
C THR A 177 32.93 -29.57 6.80
N GLY A 178 33.76 -29.99 7.64
CA GLY A 178 34.92 -30.72 7.21
C GLY A 178 36.16 -29.88 7.13
N TYR A 179 36.07 -28.64 7.50
CA TYR A 179 37.31 -27.92 7.73
C TYR A 179 37.33 -27.18 9.03
#